data_96ce1e0c199017e6a5d395b6776a0209
#
_entry.id   96ce1e0c199017e6a5d395b6776a0209
#
_cell.length_a   1.000
_cell.length_b   1.000
_cell.length_c   1.000
_cell.angle_alpha   90.00
_cell.angle_beta   90.00
_cell.angle_gamma   90.00
#
_symmetry.space_group_name_H-M   'P 1'
#
loop_
_entity.id
_entity.type
_entity.pdbx_description
1 polymer ?
#
loop_
_entity_poly.entity_id
_entity_poly.type
_entity_poly.pdbx_seq_one_letter_code
_entity_poly.pdbx_strand_id
1 'polypeptide(L)'
;MPKTRYFLYIAMKDDSVDKLVEIVKRLRAPDGCPWDREQTHLSVRGHLVEECAELLEAIDNEDSEAMREELGDVLMHILLHSEIESERGNFDFYDVARSLSEKLIRRHPHVFGGNSAQNSDDVLKIWQDVKSKENKPRAVGGLFDGIPPQLSALRYAYDIAKKAPPEILDETLACAKKKSSCGAPGIGAEMFEIVRRAVQSKTEPESALRDYIQEIKKTSGEKQGNQDKF
;
A
#
# COMPACT_ATOMS: atom_id res chain seq x y z
N MET A 1 -25.54 -12.57 6.81
CA MET A 1 -26.60 -11.95 5.98
C MET A 1 -26.92 -12.87 4.82
N PRO A 2 -28.18 -13.10 4.41
CA PRO A 2 -28.49 -13.93 3.27
C PRO A 2 -27.94 -13.29 1.98
N LYS A 3 -27.37 -14.13 1.11
CA LYS A 3 -26.73 -13.74 -0.16
C LYS A 3 -27.60 -12.82 -1.04
N THR A 4 -28.90 -12.94 -0.96
CA THR A 4 -29.89 -12.14 -1.69
C THR A 4 -29.91 -10.66 -1.25
N ARG A 5 -29.56 -10.34 -0.02
CA ARG A 5 -29.57 -8.96 0.52
C ARG A 5 -28.33 -8.17 0.09
N TYR A 6 -27.24 -8.85 -0.18
CA TYR A 6 -26.00 -8.24 -0.68
C TYR A 6 -26.16 -7.76 -2.13
N PHE A 7 -26.83 -8.54 -2.98
CA PHE A 7 -27.16 -8.14 -4.35
C PHE A 7 -28.15 -6.97 -4.42
N LEU A 8 -29.11 -6.87 -3.50
CA LEU A 8 -30.05 -5.73 -3.43
C LEU A 8 -29.38 -4.43 -2.97
N TYR A 9 -28.37 -4.50 -2.12
CA TYR A 9 -27.60 -3.33 -1.67
C TYR A 9 -26.78 -2.71 -2.81
N ILE A 10 -26.25 -3.53 -3.71
CA ILE A 10 -25.53 -3.07 -4.92
C ILE A 10 -26.48 -2.43 -5.96
N ALA A 11 -27.76 -2.77 -5.92
CA ALA A 11 -28.75 -2.25 -6.86
C ALA A 11 -29.31 -0.85 -6.51
N MET A 12 -29.02 -0.30 -5.33
CA MET A 12 -29.26 1.11 -4.98
C MET A 12 -28.03 1.94 -5.40
N LYS A 13 -27.86 2.14 -6.69
CA LYS A 13 -26.73 2.84 -7.27
C LYS A 13 -26.76 4.32 -6.85
N ASP A 14 -25.91 4.67 -5.90
CA ASP A 14 -25.42 6.02 -5.79
C ASP A 14 -24.54 6.29 -7.02
N ASP A 15 -24.89 7.27 -7.85
CA ASP A 15 -24.16 7.64 -9.07
C ASP A 15 -22.94 8.53 -8.78
N SER A 16 -22.56 8.71 -7.50
CA SER A 16 -21.48 9.59 -7.06
C SER A 16 -20.13 9.24 -7.68
N VAL A 17 -19.83 7.95 -7.83
CA VAL A 17 -18.57 7.48 -8.45
C VAL A 17 -18.60 7.77 -9.95
N ASP A 18 -19.72 7.51 -10.65
CA ASP A 18 -19.87 7.78 -12.07
C ASP A 18 -19.72 9.30 -12.33
N LYS A 19 -20.32 10.15 -11.48
CA LYS A 19 -20.13 11.60 -11.54
C LYS A 19 -18.68 12.02 -11.32
N LEU A 20 -17.97 11.40 -10.40
CA LEU A 20 -16.57 11.72 -10.14
C LEU A 20 -15.68 11.38 -11.34
N VAL A 21 -15.93 10.24 -12.00
CA VAL A 21 -15.26 9.86 -13.25
C VAL A 21 -15.50 10.94 -14.33
N GLU A 22 -16.74 11.37 -14.51
CA GLU A 22 -17.08 12.42 -15.50
C GLU A 22 -16.45 13.78 -15.16
N ILE A 23 -16.33 14.14 -13.87
CA ILE A 23 -15.64 15.35 -13.42
C ILE A 23 -14.16 15.29 -13.82
N VAL A 24 -13.45 14.21 -13.52
CA VAL A 24 -12.02 14.07 -13.85
C VAL A 24 -11.81 14.11 -15.36
N LYS A 25 -12.64 13.41 -16.12
CA LYS A 25 -12.65 13.47 -17.59
C LYS A 25 -12.90 14.89 -18.10
N ARG A 26 -13.82 15.64 -17.49
CA ARG A 26 -14.10 17.03 -17.86
C ARG A 26 -12.92 17.96 -17.54
N LEU A 27 -12.21 17.76 -16.43
CA LEU A 27 -11.02 18.52 -16.08
C LEU A 27 -9.92 18.34 -17.14
N ARG A 28 -9.77 17.16 -17.72
CA ARG A 28 -8.76 16.85 -18.75
C ARG A 28 -9.23 17.11 -20.19
N ALA A 29 -10.49 17.45 -20.40
CA ALA A 29 -11.02 17.77 -21.75
C ALA A 29 -10.28 18.95 -22.40
N PRO A 30 -10.28 19.11 -23.74
CA PRO A 30 -9.56 20.19 -24.45
C PRO A 30 -9.87 21.59 -23.94
N ASP A 31 -11.07 21.82 -23.43
CA ASP A 31 -11.55 23.05 -22.82
C ASP A 31 -11.69 22.96 -21.29
N GLY A 32 -11.03 21.96 -20.68
CA GLY A 32 -10.98 21.72 -19.23
C GLY A 32 -9.91 22.56 -18.53
N CYS A 33 -9.43 22.06 -17.39
CA CYS A 33 -8.40 22.71 -16.59
C CYS A 33 -7.02 22.59 -17.27
N PRO A 34 -6.31 23.69 -17.56
CA PRO A 34 -4.98 23.62 -18.17
C PRO A 34 -3.98 22.82 -17.36
N TRP A 35 -4.03 22.97 -16.03
CA TRP A 35 -3.11 22.26 -15.13
C TRP A 35 -3.33 20.73 -15.17
N ASP A 36 -4.58 20.27 -15.06
CA ASP A 36 -4.91 18.85 -15.09
C ASP A 36 -4.55 18.21 -16.44
N ARG A 37 -4.72 18.93 -17.53
CA ARG A 37 -4.37 18.46 -18.89
C ARG A 37 -2.89 18.25 -19.11
N GLU A 38 -2.04 19.04 -18.46
CA GLU A 38 -0.58 18.91 -18.54
C GLU A 38 -0.04 17.75 -17.71
N GLN A 39 -0.86 17.21 -16.77
CA GLN A 39 -0.38 16.15 -15.90
C GLN A 39 -0.12 14.83 -16.65
N THR A 40 0.93 14.17 -16.21
CA THR A 40 1.35 12.84 -16.65
C THR A 40 1.48 11.92 -15.44
N HIS A 41 1.57 10.61 -15.64
CA HIS A 41 1.84 9.66 -14.56
C HIS A 41 3.07 10.03 -13.72
N LEU A 42 4.09 10.59 -14.36
CA LEU A 42 5.35 10.96 -13.70
C LEU A 42 5.22 12.27 -12.92
N SER A 43 4.48 13.27 -13.43
CA SER A 43 4.34 14.57 -12.76
C SER A 43 3.55 14.45 -11.46
N VAL A 44 2.49 13.62 -11.41
CA VAL A 44 1.63 13.46 -10.23
C VAL A 44 2.07 12.34 -9.29
N ARG A 45 3.15 11.62 -9.63
CA ARG A 45 3.64 10.51 -8.80
C ARG A 45 4.03 10.94 -7.37
N GLY A 46 4.60 12.15 -7.24
CA GLY A 46 4.99 12.70 -5.94
C GLY A 46 3.77 12.94 -5.06
N HIS A 47 2.76 13.61 -5.61
CA HIS A 47 1.52 13.90 -4.89
C HIS A 47 0.82 12.62 -4.41
N LEU A 48 0.74 11.56 -5.22
CA LEU A 48 0.20 10.27 -4.74
C LEU A 48 0.91 9.74 -3.48
N VAL A 49 2.23 9.96 -3.36
CA VAL A 49 2.98 9.55 -2.15
C VAL A 49 2.64 10.45 -0.97
N GLU A 50 2.43 11.75 -1.22
CA GLU A 50 2.01 12.74 -0.22
C GLU A 50 0.63 12.37 0.33
N GLU A 51 -0.39 12.18 -0.53
CA GLU A 51 -1.73 11.77 -0.10
C GLU A 51 -1.73 10.43 0.66
N CYS A 52 -0.91 9.48 0.22
CA CYS A 52 -0.75 8.23 0.99
C CYS A 52 -0.14 8.45 2.38
N ALA A 53 0.75 9.43 2.56
CA ALA A 53 1.33 9.75 3.85
C ALA A 53 0.34 10.50 4.75
N GLU A 54 -0.46 11.42 4.19
CA GLU A 54 -1.52 12.15 4.88
C GLU A 54 -2.64 11.20 5.34
N LEU A 55 -3.04 10.25 4.49
CA LEU A 55 -3.95 9.17 4.88
C LEU A 55 -3.39 8.33 6.04
N LEU A 56 -2.10 8.00 6.04
CA LEU A 56 -1.48 7.27 7.15
C LEU A 56 -1.48 8.11 8.42
N GLU A 57 -1.24 9.41 8.36
CA GLU A 57 -1.31 10.31 9.51
C GLU A 57 -2.75 10.38 10.07
N ALA A 58 -3.76 10.49 9.20
CA ALA A 58 -5.16 10.46 9.61
C ALA A 58 -5.54 9.15 10.31
N ILE A 59 -5.04 8.00 9.83
CA ILE A 59 -5.22 6.69 10.45
C ILE A 59 -4.53 6.64 11.82
N ASP A 60 -3.27 7.08 11.92
CA ASP A 60 -2.49 7.06 13.15
C ASP A 60 -3.12 7.96 14.24
N ASN A 61 -3.79 9.04 13.84
CA ASN A 61 -4.50 9.95 14.73
C ASN A 61 -5.95 9.54 15.03
N GLU A 62 -6.45 8.45 14.44
CA GLU A 62 -7.85 8.00 14.51
C GLU A 62 -8.85 9.10 14.09
N ASP A 63 -8.44 10.00 13.18
CA ASP A 63 -9.25 11.11 12.68
C ASP A 63 -10.09 10.66 11.48
N SER A 64 -11.36 10.37 11.73
CA SER A 64 -12.28 9.88 10.72
C SER A 64 -12.61 10.92 9.64
N GLU A 65 -12.59 12.22 9.95
CA GLU A 65 -12.88 13.28 8.99
C GLU A 65 -11.69 13.48 8.06
N ALA A 66 -10.48 13.62 8.61
CA ALA A 66 -9.25 13.66 7.81
C ALA A 66 -9.11 12.36 6.96
N MET A 67 -9.35 11.18 7.55
CA MET A 67 -9.28 9.92 6.81
C MET A 67 -10.26 9.90 5.61
N ARG A 68 -11.45 10.47 5.74
CA ARG A 68 -12.41 10.56 4.64
C ARG A 68 -11.91 11.48 3.54
N GLU A 69 -11.29 12.60 3.87
CA GLU A 69 -10.69 13.56 2.95
C GLU A 69 -9.54 12.88 2.17
N GLU A 70 -8.57 12.32 2.87
CA GLU A 70 -7.39 11.70 2.26
C GLU A 70 -7.72 10.46 1.41
N LEU A 71 -8.74 9.68 1.80
CA LEU A 71 -9.27 8.60 0.94
C LEU A 71 -9.85 9.15 -0.36
N GLY A 72 -10.44 10.34 -0.34
CA GLY A 72 -10.92 11.05 -1.52
C GLY A 72 -9.75 11.46 -2.44
N ASP A 73 -8.67 11.99 -1.88
CA ASP A 73 -7.50 12.44 -2.63
C ASP A 73 -6.70 11.28 -3.23
N VAL A 74 -6.55 10.17 -2.50
CA VAL A 74 -6.04 8.91 -3.08
C VAL A 74 -6.95 8.41 -4.22
N LEU A 75 -8.28 8.48 -4.08
CA LEU A 75 -9.22 8.11 -5.14
C LEU A 75 -9.09 9.03 -6.34
N MET A 76 -8.90 10.33 -6.15
CA MET A 76 -8.63 11.29 -7.24
C MET A 76 -7.41 10.86 -8.06
N HIS A 77 -6.32 10.45 -7.43
CA HIS A 77 -5.14 9.94 -8.15
C HIS A 77 -5.45 8.67 -8.96
N ILE A 78 -6.25 7.75 -8.42
CA ILE A 78 -6.67 6.55 -9.16
C ILE A 78 -7.45 6.93 -10.42
N LEU A 79 -8.39 7.87 -10.29
CA LEU A 79 -9.20 8.34 -11.41
C LEU A 79 -8.35 9.09 -12.44
N LEU A 80 -7.46 9.98 -12.01
CA LEU A 80 -6.59 10.76 -12.89
C LEU A 80 -5.65 9.84 -13.69
N HIS A 81 -5.02 8.87 -13.05
CA HIS A 81 -4.20 7.88 -13.74
C HIS A 81 -5.01 7.04 -14.73
N SER A 82 -6.24 6.68 -14.38
CA SER A 82 -7.11 5.92 -15.27
C SER A 82 -7.55 6.75 -16.49
N GLU A 83 -7.83 8.04 -16.31
CA GLU A 83 -8.20 8.93 -17.43
C GLU A 83 -7.01 9.15 -18.37
N ILE A 84 -5.78 9.33 -17.85
CA ILE A 84 -4.57 9.43 -18.67
C ILE A 84 -4.40 8.18 -19.56
N GLU A 85 -4.70 6.99 -19.04
CA GLU A 85 -4.63 5.75 -19.82
C GLU A 85 -5.82 5.58 -20.78
N SER A 86 -6.99 6.10 -20.42
CA SER A 86 -8.16 6.14 -21.28
C SER A 86 -7.92 7.03 -22.51
N GLU A 87 -7.28 8.20 -22.34
CA GLU A 87 -6.86 9.07 -23.44
C GLU A 87 -5.88 8.38 -24.41
N ARG A 88 -5.10 7.40 -23.93
CA ARG A 88 -4.16 6.59 -24.71
C ARG A 88 -4.81 5.37 -25.36
N GLY A 89 -6.08 5.09 -25.03
CA GLY A 89 -6.82 3.92 -25.50
C GLY A 89 -6.38 2.59 -24.88
N ASN A 90 -5.76 2.62 -23.69
CA ASN A 90 -5.30 1.40 -23.01
C ASN A 90 -6.36 0.81 -22.08
N PHE A 91 -6.82 1.55 -21.08
CA PHE A 91 -7.87 1.16 -20.14
C PHE A 91 -8.49 2.38 -19.46
N ASP A 92 -9.69 2.22 -18.90
CA ASP A 92 -10.37 3.24 -18.11
C ASP A 92 -10.54 2.85 -16.64
N PHE A 93 -11.17 3.70 -15.84
CA PHE A 93 -11.45 3.43 -14.42
C PHE A 93 -12.33 2.19 -14.23
N TYR A 94 -13.29 1.94 -15.12
CA TYR A 94 -14.17 0.78 -14.97
C TYR A 94 -13.44 -0.53 -15.24
N ASP A 95 -12.42 -0.53 -16.10
CA ASP A 95 -11.54 -1.68 -16.31
C ASP A 95 -10.69 -1.96 -15.06
N VAL A 96 -10.20 -0.92 -14.39
CA VAL A 96 -9.50 -1.05 -13.09
C VAL A 96 -10.43 -1.67 -12.04
N ALA A 97 -11.65 -1.12 -11.90
CA ALA A 97 -12.65 -1.62 -10.95
C ALA A 97 -13.07 -3.06 -11.24
N ARG A 98 -13.27 -3.41 -12.52
CA ARG A 98 -13.62 -4.77 -12.99
C ARG A 98 -12.51 -5.76 -12.66
N SER A 99 -11.27 -5.42 -13.03
CA SER A 99 -10.10 -6.25 -12.76
C SER A 99 -9.90 -6.50 -11.25
N LEU A 100 -10.12 -5.48 -10.42
CA LEU A 100 -10.06 -5.62 -8.97
C LEU A 100 -11.19 -6.52 -8.44
N SER A 101 -12.41 -6.33 -8.91
CA SER A 101 -13.57 -7.12 -8.51
C SER A 101 -13.40 -8.61 -8.82
N GLU A 102 -12.98 -8.93 -10.04
CA GLU A 102 -12.69 -10.30 -10.46
C GLU A 102 -11.57 -10.94 -9.61
N LYS A 103 -10.52 -10.18 -9.33
CA LYS A 103 -9.42 -10.60 -8.47
C LYS A 103 -9.90 -10.90 -7.06
N LEU A 104 -10.73 -10.03 -6.46
CA LEU A 104 -11.26 -10.21 -5.12
C LEU A 104 -12.18 -11.43 -5.04
N ILE A 105 -13.10 -11.60 -5.99
CA ILE A 105 -13.99 -12.77 -6.05
C ILE A 105 -13.17 -14.04 -6.15
N ARG A 106 -12.21 -14.09 -7.06
CA ARG A 106 -11.34 -15.26 -7.28
C ARG A 106 -10.52 -15.62 -6.04
N ARG A 107 -10.00 -14.61 -5.30
CA ARG A 107 -9.14 -14.84 -4.13
C ARG A 107 -9.88 -15.09 -2.83
N HIS A 108 -11.22 -14.96 -2.83
CA HIS A 108 -12.07 -15.21 -1.67
C HIS A 108 -13.12 -16.30 -1.95
N PRO A 109 -12.71 -17.52 -2.38
CA PRO A 109 -13.65 -18.59 -2.69
C PRO A 109 -14.42 -19.09 -1.45
N HIS A 110 -13.97 -18.76 -0.24
CA HIS A 110 -14.67 -19.00 1.01
C HIS A 110 -15.87 -18.03 1.24
N VAL A 111 -15.90 -16.90 0.51
CA VAL A 111 -17.02 -15.93 0.55
C VAL A 111 -17.91 -16.06 -0.67
N PHE A 112 -17.30 -16.15 -1.86
CA PHE A 112 -18.01 -16.11 -3.14
C PHE A 112 -18.15 -17.47 -3.82
N GLY A 113 -17.47 -18.52 -3.30
CA GLY A 113 -17.47 -19.88 -3.84
C GLY A 113 -17.95 -20.94 -2.85
N GLY A 114 -17.47 -22.17 -3.02
CA GLY A 114 -17.84 -23.33 -2.22
C GLY A 114 -16.90 -23.69 -1.08
N ASN A 115 -15.76 -22.98 -0.93
CA ASN A 115 -14.81 -23.25 0.13
C ASN A 115 -15.31 -22.69 1.45
N SER A 116 -14.81 -23.23 2.58
CA SER A 116 -15.06 -22.70 3.92
C SER A 116 -13.74 -22.32 4.58
N ALA A 117 -13.73 -21.26 5.37
CA ALA A 117 -12.64 -20.88 6.25
C ALA A 117 -13.19 -20.60 7.63
N GLN A 118 -12.54 -21.10 8.68
CA GLN A 118 -12.99 -20.96 10.07
C GLN A 118 -12.25 -19.86 10.82
N ASN A 119 -11.09 -19.48 10.36
CA ASN A 119 -10.22 -18.47 10.97
C ASN A 119 -9.36 -17.76 9.93
N SER A 120 -8.64 -16.72 10.34
CA SER A 120 -7.79 -15.91 9.48
C SER A 120 -6.65 -16.71 8.85
N ASP A 121 -6.11 -17.72 9.53
CA ASP A 121 -5.02 -18.55 8.99
C ASP A 121 -5.50 -19.40 7.82
N ASP A 122 -6.72 -19.91 7.87
CA ASP A 122 -7.34 -20.64 6.75
C ASP A 122 -7.53 -19.71 5.55
N VAL A 123 -7.98 -18.47 5.79
CA VAL A 123 -8.12 -17.46 4.74
C VAL A 123 -6.78 -17.17 4.08
N LEU A 124 -5.72 -16.97 4.85
CA LEU A 124 -4.37 -16.71 4.33
C LEU A 124 -3.83 -17.87 3.48
N LYS A 125 -4.06 -19.12 3.89
CA LYS A 125 -3.67 -20.30 3.11
C LYS A 125 -4.42 -20.36 1.79
N ILE A 126 -5.75 -20.19 1.81
CA ILE A 126 -6.58 -20.18 0.61
C ILE A 126 -6.11 -19.07 -0.35
N TRP A 127 -5.89 -17.86 0.18
CA TRP A 127 -5.44 -16.73 -0.61
C TRP A 127 -4.07 -16.95 -1.27
N GLN A 128 -3.11 -17.53 -0.53
CA GLN A 128 -1.78 -17.88 -1.04
C GLN A 128 -1.86 -18.96 -2.12
N ASP A 129 -2.69 -20.00 -1.92
CA ASP A 129 -2.89 -21.07 -2.89
C ASP A 129 -3.48 -20.52 -4.21
N VAL A 130 -4.53 -19.71 -4.13
CA VAL A 130 -5.13 -19.08 -5.32
C VAL A 130 -4.13 -18.15 -6.01
N LYS A 131 -3.41 -17.31 -5.23
CA LYS A 131 -2.41 -16.39 -5.78
C LYS A 131 -1.26 -17.13 -6.48
N SER A 132 -0.83 -18.28 -5.96
CA SER A 132 0.24 -19.08 -6.56
C SER A 132 -0.15 -19.68 -7.91
N LYS A 133 -1.44 -19.95 -8.12
CA LYS A 133 -2.01 -20.49 -9.36
C LYS A 133 -2.29 -19.41 -10.42
N GLU A 134 -2.26 -18.14 -10.03
CA GLU A 134 -2.39 -17.04 -10.98
C GLU A 134 -1.13 -17.00 -11.88
N ASN A 135 -1.33 -17.29 -13.17
CA ASN A 135 -0.28 -17.17 -14.19
C ASN A 135 0.08 -15.69 -14.41
N LYS A 136 0.83 -15.11 -13.47
CA LYS A 136 1.60 -13.94 -13.82
C LYS A 136 2.78 -14.42 -14.64
N PRO A 137 3.06 -13.84 -15.81
CA PRO A 137 4.34 -14.08 -16.44
C PRO A 137 5.39 -13.75 -15.36
N ARG A 138 6.08 -14.78 -14.86
CA ARG A 138 7.26 -14.54 -14.03
C ARG A 138 8.15 -13.72 -14.93
N ALA A 139 8.34 -12.46 -14.59
CA ALA A 139 9.44 -11.73 -15.16
C ALA A 139 10.66 -12.65 -15.05
N VAL A 140 11.34 -12.85 -16.18
CA VAL A 140 12.62 -13.57 -16.21
C VAL A 140 13.57 -12.61 -15.51
N GLY A 141 13.65 -12.69 -14.20
CA GLY A 141 14.29 -11.70 -13.36
C GLY A 141 14.91 -12.33 -12.11
N GLY A 142 15.62 -11.52 -11.37
CA GLY A 142 16.35 -11.92 -10.17
C GLY A 142 15.46 -12.32 -9.00
N LEU A 143 16.09 -12.86 -7.97
CA LEU A 143 15.45 -13.32 -6.74
C LEU A 143 14.51 -12.28 -6.11
N PHE A 144 14.80 -10.99 -6.25
CA PHE A 144 14.08 -9.89 -5.63
C PHE A 144 13.07 -9.18 -6.54
N ASP A 145 12.88 -9.67 -7.75
CA ASP A 145 11.91 -9.10 -8.67
C ASP A 145 10.48 -9.13 -8.09
N GLY A 146 9.74 -8.06 -8.36
CA GLY A 146 8.39 -7.87 -7.84
C GLY A 146 8.34 -7.25 -6.43
N ILE A 147 9.50 -6.83 -5.86
CA ILE A 147 9.54 -5.96 -4.68
C ILE A 147 9.79 -4.54 -5.19
N PRO A 148 8.82 -3.60 -5.08
CA PRO A 148 9.00 -2.25 -5.59
C PRO A 148 10.10 -1.50 -4.82
N PRO A 149 11.11 -0.92 -5.52
CA PRO A 149 12.18 -0.18 -4.85
C PRO A 149 11.72 1.18 -4.27
N GLN A 150 10.49 1.60 -4.57
CA GLN A 150 9.87 2.83 -4.06
C GLN A 150 9.24 2.67 -2.66
N LEU A 151 9.20 1.47 -2.12
CA LEU A 151 8.79 1.24 -0.73
C LEU A 151 9.69 2.01 0.23
N SER A 152 9.17 2.34 1.42
CA SER A 152 10.03 2.85 2.50
C SER A 152 11.20 1.90 2.77
N ALA A 153 12.33 2.42 3.23
CA ALA A 153 13.53 1.61 3.38
C ALA A 153 13.35 0.40 4.30
N LEU A 154 12.61 0.57 5.40
CA LEU A 154 12.32 -0.53 6.33
C LEU A 154 11.39 -1.57 5.70
N ARG A 155 10.34 -1.13 5.02
CA ARG A 155 9.42 -2.03 4.32
C ARG A 155 10.11 -2.78 3.18
N TYR A 156 10.94 -2.09 2.39
CA TYR A 156 11.72 -2.71 1.34
C TYR A 156 12.67 -3.78 1.89
N ALA A 157 13.42 -3.43 2.94
CA ALA A 157 14.32 -4.37 3.62
C ALA A 157 13.59 -5.59 4.20
N TYR A 158 12.36 -5.38 4.75
CA TYR A 158 11.52 -6.46 5.27
C TYR A 158 11.10 -7.45 4.18
N ASP A 159 10.66 -6.96 3.03
CA ASP A 159 10.26 -7.82 1.92
C ASP A 159 11.46 -8.53 1.28
N ILE A 160 12.63 -7.89 1.23
CA ILE A 160 13.92 -8.54 0.88
C ILE A 160 14.24 -9.65 1.87
N ALA A 161 14.22 -9.37 3.17
CA ALA A 161 14.56 -10.34 4.21
C ALA A 161 13.61 -11.56 4.24
N LYS A 162 12.33 -11.37 3.92
CA LYS A 162 11.35 -12.46 3.79
C LYS A 162 11.60 -13.36 2.58
N LYS A 163 12.19 -12.82 1.52
CA LYS A 163 12.33 -13.50 0.23
C LYS A 163 13.73 -14.10 0.04
N ALA A 164 14.72 -13.53 0.69
CA ALA A 164 16.09 -13.96 0.57
C ALA A 164 16.35 -15.29 1.32
N PRO A 165 17.08 -16.22 0.71
CA PRO A 165 17.61 -17.39 1.42
C PRO A 165 18.48 -16.97 2.59
N PRO A 166 18.41 -17.67 3.76
CA PRO A 166 19.22 -17.34 4.94
C PRO A 166 20.72 -17.26 4.63
N GLU A 167 21.22 -18.12 3.76
CA GLU A 167 22.64 -18.23 3.41
C GLU A 167 23.16 -16.94 2.76
N ILE A 168 22.38 -16.34 1.85
CA ILE A 168 22.72 -15.07 1.20
C ILE A 168 22.76 -13.93 2.23
N LEU A 169 21.80 -13.92 3.16
CA LEU A 169 21.73 -12.88 4.19
C LEU A 169 22.92 -13.00 5.16
N ASP A 170 23.25 -14.21 5.60
CA ASP A 170 24.35 -14.45 6.54
C ASP A 170 25.72 -14.12 5.92
N GLU A 171 25.94 -14.48 4.66
CA GLU A 171 27.17 -14.17 3.93
C GLU A 171 27.32 -12.65 3.76
N THR A 172 26.26 -11.95 3.34
CA THR A 172 26.27 -10.50 3.13
C THR A 172 26.55 -9.74 4.42
N LEU A 173 25.90 -10.15 5.53
CA LEU A 173 26.10 -9.55 6.84
C LEU A 173 27.50 -9.83 7.41
N ALA A 174 28.01 -11.04 7.25
CA ALA A 174 29.38 -11.37 7.65
C ALA A 174 30.41 -10.53 6.87
N CYS A 175 30.18 -10.29 5.57
CA CYS A 175 31.01 -9.43 4.77
C CYS A 175 30.95 -7.95 5.23
N ALA A 176 29.76 -7.44 5.55
CA ALA A 176 29.58 -6.07 6.04
C ALA A 176 30.29 -5.85 7.39
N LYS A 177 30.18 -6.80 8.32
CA LYS A 177 30.86 -6.77 9.63
C LYS A 177 32.40 -6.79 9.50
N LYS A 178 32.95 -7.42 8.48
CA LYS A 178 34.41 -7.44 8.23
C LYS A 178 34.91 -6.13 7.63
N LYS A 179 34.09 -5.43 6.84
CA LYS A 179 34.53 -4.25 6.07
C LYS A 179 34.48 -2.93 6.85
N SER A 180 33.67 -2.83 7.88
CA SER A 180 33.54 -1.57 8.64
C SER A 180 32.83 -1.80 9.96
N SER A 181 33.50 -1.54 11.05
CA SER A 181 32.90 -1.39 12.39
C SER A 181 32.32 0.01 12.61
N CYS A 182 32.55 0.96 11.71
CA CYS A 182 32.10 2.34 11.84
C CYS A 182 31.86 2.96 10.45
N GLY A 183 30.69 3.58 10.25
CA GLY A 183 30.32 4.25 9.01
C GLY A 183 28.99 3.75 8.43
N ALA A 184 28.50 4.40 7.38
CA ALA A 184 27.19 4.14 6.77
C ALA A 184 26.93 2.64 6.43
N PRO A 185 27.88 1.86 5.89
CA PRO A 185 27.67 0.43 5.65
C PRO A 185 27.46 -0.40 6.91
N GLY A 186 28.13 -0.06 8.02
CA GLY A 186 27.96 -0.74 9.31
C GLY A 186 26.59 -0.50 9.91
N ILE A 187 26.15 0.75 9.96
CA ILE A 187 24.81 1.14 10.44
C ILE A 187 23.72 0.45 9.59
N GLY A 188 23.86 0.44 8.26
CA GLY A 188 22.91 -0.23 7.38
C GLY A 188 22.79 -1.73 7.66
N ALA A 189 23.90 -2.41 7.95
CA ALA A 189 23.89 -3.82 8.31
C ALA A 189 23.23 -4.08 9.68
N GLU A 190 23.44 -3.19 10.66
CA GLU A 190 22.77 -3.27 11.97
C GLU A 190 21.26 -3.05 11.84
N MET A 191 20.83 -2.04 11.07
CA MET A 191 19.42 -1.82 10.77
C MET A 191 18.79 -3.03 10.08
N PHE A 192 19.48 -3.64 9.13
CA PHE A 192 18.99 -4.82 8.44
C PHE A 192 18.86 -6.04 9.37
N GLU A 193 19.77 -6.20 10.36
CA GLU A 193 19.64 -7.23 11.40
C GLU A 193 18.40 -7.01 12.28
N ILE A 194 18.03 -5.76 12.58
CA ILE A 194 16.78 -5.45 13.27
C ILE A 194 15.59 -5.88 12.43
N VAL A 195 15.61 -5.58 11.13
CA VAL A 195 14.57 -6.01 10.18
C VAL A 195 14.48 -7.55 10.09
N ARG A 196 15.60 -8.29 10.09
CA ARG A 196 15.58 -9.76 10.13
C ARG A 196 14.89 -10.29 11.39
N ARG A 197 15.15 -9.71 12.54
CA ARG A 197 14.44 -10.06 13.80
C ARG A 197 12.95 -9.78 13.70
N ALA A 198 12.57 -8.66 13.08
CA ALA A 198 11.17 -8.32 12.84
C ALA A 198 10.47 -9.37 11.95
N VAL A 199 11.15 -9.88 10.90
CA VAL A 199 10.61 -10.99 10.09
C VAL A 199 10.39 -12.24 10.93
N GLN A 200 11.33 -12.62 11.80
CA GLN A 200 11.20 -13.79 12.66
C GLN A 200 10.05 -13.69 13.67
N SER A 201 9.83 -12.50 14.22
CA SER A 201 8.72 -12.20 15.13
C SER A 201 7.39 -11.90 14.43
N LYS A 202 7.37 -11.91 13.08
CA LYS A 202 6.21 -11.52 12.26
C LYS A 202 5.71 -10.09 12.55
N THR A 203 6.61 -9.20 12.95
CA THR A 203 6.34 -7.79 13.20
C THR A 203 6.69 -6.98 11.94
N GLU A 204 5.82 -6.09 11.51
CA GLU A 204 6.10 -5.18 10.42
C GLU A 204 6.94 -3.99 10.95
N PRO A 205 8.21 -3.80 10.51
CA PRO A 205 9.13 -2.88 11.17
C PRO A 205 8.84 -1.40 10.93
N GLU A 206 8.22 -1.05 9.79
CA GLU A 206 7.82 0.33 9.48
C GLU A 206 6.74 0.79 10.45
N SER A 207 5.67 0.00 10.60
CA SER A 207 4.58 0.29 11.54
C SER A 207 5.09 0.34 12.98
N ALA A 208 5.88 -0.64 13.39
CA ALA A 208 6.43 -0.68 14.76
C ALA A 208 7.28 0.56 15.09
N LEU A 209 8.05 1.08 14.12
CA LEU A 209 8.83 2.30 14.33
C LEU A 209 7.94 3.54 14.35
N ARG A 210 6.90 3.62 13.50
CA ARG A 210 5.91 4.71 13.51
C ARG A 210 5.18 4.76 14.84
N ASP A 211 4.67 3.63 15.34
CA ASP A 211 3.99 3.55 16.64
C ASP A 211 4.90 4.08 17.77
N TYR A 212 6.16 3.67 17.78
CA TYR A 212 7.12 4.14 18.78
C TYR A 212 7.43 5.64 18.68
N ILE A 213 7.50 6.18 17.46
CA ILE A 213 7.67 7.63 17.23
C ILE A 213 6.45 8.40 17.75
N GLN A 214 5.23 7.88 17.58
CA GLN A 214 4.03 8.50 18.15
C GLN A 214 4.05 8.52 19.68
N GLU A 215 4.54 7.48 20.33
CA GLU A 215 4.75 7.46 21.79
C GLU A 215 5.74 8.55 22.24
N ILE A 216 6.85 8.73 21.49
CA ILE A 216 7.81 9.80 21.77
C ILE A 216 7.14 11.19 21.67
N LYS A 217 6.33 11.41 20.61
CA LYS A 217 5.61 12.68 20.41
C LYS A 217 4.63 12.94 21.56
N LYS A 218 3.81 11.95 21.95
CA LYS A 218 2.87 12.05 23.08
C LYS A 218 3.59 12.41 24.38
N THR A 219 4.66 11.71 24.70
CA THR A 219 5.46 11.95 25.91
C THR A 219 6.09 13.36 25.91
N SER A 220 6.48 13.88 24.76
CA SER A 220 7.05 15.21 24.62
C SER A 220 5.99 16.30 24.80
N GLY A 221 4.78 16.12 24.28
CA GLY A 221 3.65 17.05 24.43
C GLY A 221 3.17 17.17 25.89
N GLU A 222 3.12 16.04 26.62
CA GLU A 222 2.76 16.04 28.05
C GLU A 222 3.77 16.81 28.91
N LYS A 223 5.05 16.79 28.57
CA LYS A 223 6.09 17.53 29.29
C LYS A 223 6.02 19.03 29.05
N GLN A 224 5.65 19.48 27.83
CA GLN A 224 5.45 20.89 27.52
C GLN A 224 4.19 21.45 28.21
N GLY A 225 3.08 20.72 28.19
CA GLY A 225 1.85 21.16 28.86
C GLY A 225 1.96 21.23 30.40
N ASN A 226 2.98 20.60 31.01
CA ASN A 226 3.26 20.71 32.43
C ASN A 226 4.25 21.86 32.78
N GLN A 227 5.02 22.40 31.83
CA GLN A 227 5.90 23.53 32.04
C GLN A 227 5.17 24.89 31.94
N ASP A 228 4.05 24.95 31.23
CA ASP A 228 3.24 26.17 31.07
C ASP A 228 2.23 26.37 32.22
N LYS A 229 2.27 25.53 33.25
CA LYS A 229 1.36 25.59 34.42
C LYS A 229 2.05 26.11 35.72
N PHE A 230 3.25 26.71 35.61
CA PHE A 230 3.94 27.32 36.74
C PHE A 230 4.24 28.81 36.49
#